data_7c1421f495055815bfeaba8d4916c3dc
#
_entry.id   7c1421f495055815bfeaba8d4916c3dc
#
_cell.length_a   1.000
_cell.length_b   1.000
_cell.length_c   1.000
_cell.angle_alpha   90.00
_cell.angle_beta   90.00
_cell.angle_gamma   90.00
#
_symmetry.space_group_name_H-M   'P 1'
#
loop_
_entity.id
_entity.type
_entity.pdbx_description
1 polymer ?
#
loop_
_entity_poly.entity_id
_entity_poly.type
_entity_poly.pdbx_seq_one_letter_code
_entity_poly.pdbx_strand_id
1 'polypeptide(L)'
;METGILSTILKNCTLTGKIKADYLVFEVDESYIPVVFKDFRLDTLVILNFFRDQLDRNGEVESLILRINEFLKTYTGNLILNNDDPNVARLGQANPSNSNIYYFSVDKYKFATEKIKEAGEGKFCPFCKTRLEYEYYQYSHVGKFKCPNCNFGDNEIYKLATNVDLKNRCFDIDGNTYKINGNSIYLIYNYTAVYTVCSLYDISNDVVKKAFSTFALNNGRLEEIAIHGVPTIINLAKNPTGSNVSLRILNEDDSQKELLFVLNDNIADGFDVSWIWDINFNNLNNVSRIVTSGTR
;
A
#
# COMPACT_ATOMS: atom_id res chain seq x y z
N MET A 1 -19.83 -3.96 1.94
CA MET A 1 -19.16 -2.82 1.27
C MET A 1 -20.14 -1.93 0.52
N GLU A 2 -20.99 -2.44 -0.36
CA GLU A 2 -21.99 -1.66 -1.11
C GLU A 2 -22.86 -0.76 -0.24
N THR A 3 -23.37 -1.29 0.89
CA THR A 3 -24.19 -0.50 1.84
C THR A 3 -23.43 0.67 2.44
N GLY A 4 -22.13 0.55 2.68
CA GLY A 4 -21.29 1.65 3.18
C GLY A 4 -21.12 2.77 2.15
N ILE A 5 -20.84 2.40 0.90
CA ILE A 5 -20.74 3.35 -0.22
C ILE A 5 -22.07 4.06 -0.45
N LEU A 6 -23.16 3.30 -0.53
CA LEU A 6 -24.51 3.87 -0.71
C LEU A 6 -24.87 4.82 0.45
N SER A 7 -24.60 4.43 1.68
CA SER A 7 -24.83 5.28 2.86
C SER A 7 -24.04 6.60 2.79
N THR A 8 -22.78 6.52 2.34
CA THR A 8 -21.94 7.72 2.19
C THR A 8 -22.47 8.65 1.10
N ILE A 9 -22.88 8.10 -0.04
CA ILE A 9 -23.51 8.87 -1.12
C ILE A 9 -24.79 9.51 -0.63
N LEU A 10 -25.69 8.75 -0.01
CA LEU A 10 -26.98 9.26 0.48
C LEU A 10 -26.82 10.37 1.54
N LYS A 11 -25.87 10.25 2.45
CA LYS A 11 -25.57 11.30 3.45
C LYS A 11 -25.05 12.59 2.81
N ASN A 12 -24.46 12.51 1.64
CA ASN A 12 -23.86 13.64 0.91
C ASN A 12 -24.69 14.06 -0.32
N CYS A 13 -25.95 13.64 -0.41
CA CYS A 13 -26.89 14.08 -1.43
C CYS A 13 -27.92 15.08 -0.90
N THR A 14 -28.50 15.86 -1.82
CA THR A 14 -29.77 16.59 -1.59
C THR A 14 -30.94 15.61 -1.67
N LEU A 15 -32.14 16.04 -1.23
CA LEU A 15 -33.37 15.27 -1.40
C LEU A 15 -33.71 15.00 -2.88
N THR A 16 -33.17 15.80 -3.80
CA THR A 16 -33.31 15.64 -5.26
C THR A 16 -32.20 14.78 -5.88
N GLY A 17 -31.32 14.15 -5.07
CA GLY A 17 -30.25 13.27 -5.54
C GLY A 17 -28.98 13.97 -6.02
N LYS A 18 -28.85 15.29 -5.88
CA LYS A 18 -27.63 16.01 -6.25
C LYS A 18 -26.57 15.82 -5.17
N ILE A 19 -25.36 15.36 -5.57
CA ILE A 19 -24.19 15.21 -4.69
C ILE A 19 -23.68 16.59 -4.26
N LYS A 20 -23.34 16.75 -2.98
CA LYS A 20 -22.85 17.99 -2.34
C LYS A 20 -21.32 18.02 -2.21
N ALA A 21 -20.61 17.21 -2.95
CA ALA A 21 -19.17 17.12 -2.90
C ALA A 21 -18.60 17.25 -4.32
N ASP A 22 -17.41 17.85 -4.44
CA ASP A 22 -16.67 17.92 -5.70
C ASP A 22 -16.02 16.58 -6.01
N TYR A 23 -15.59 15.85 -4.97
CA TYR A 23 -14.96 14.52 -5.08
C TYR A 23 -15.58 13.54 -4.10
N LEU A 24 -15.71 12.29 -4.52
CA LEU A 24 -16.05 11.15 -3.68
C LEU A 24 -14.87 10.20 -3.70
N VAL A 25 -14.26 9.96 -2.53
CA VAL A 25 -13.12 9.05 -2.38
C VAL A 25 -13.56 7.86 -1.54
N PHE A 26 -13.35 6.66 -2.07
CA PHE A 26 -13.69 5.41 -1.39
C PHE A 26 -12.45 4.53 -1.25
N GLU A 27 -12.23 4.01 -0.06
CA GLU A 27 -11.39 2.85 0.14
C GLU A 27 -12.26 1.61 -0.10
N VAL A 28 -11.81 0.73 -0.98
CA VAL A 28 -12.54 -0.47 -1.37
C VAL A 28 -11.62 -1.66 -1.31
N ASP A 29 -12.04 -2.71 -0.61
CA ASP A 29 -11.37 -4.01 -0.65
C ASP A 29 -11.31 -4.49 -2.09
N GLU A 30 -10.16 -4.95 -2.52
CA GLU A 30 -9.84 -5.29 -3.91
C GLU A 30 -10.76 -6.37 -4.49
N SER A 31 -11.26 -7.26 -3.65
CA SER A 31 -12.20 -8.33 -4.07
C SER A 31 -13.57 -7.79 -4.47
N TYR A 32 -13.92 -6.59 -3.97
CA TYR A 32 -15.20 -5.94 -4.24
C TYR A 32 -15.17 -4.95 -5.42
N ILE A 33 -14.02 -4.62 -5.98
CA ILE A 33 -13.89 -3.67 -7.11
C ILE A 33 -14.85 -4.06 -8.26
N PRO A 34 -14.83 -5.29 -8.79
CA PRO A 34 -15.72 -5.68 -9.91
C PRO A 34 -17.19 -5.69 -9.55
N VAL A 35 -17.52 -5.86 -8.26
CA VAL A 35 -18.90 -5.93 -7.78
C VAL A 35 -19.49 -4.54 -7.61
N VAL A 36 -18.75 -3.67 -6.89
CA VAL A 36 -19.23 -2.32 -6.52
C VAL A 36 -19.31 -1.41 -7.74
N PHE A 37 -18.30 -1.47 -8.61
CA PHE A 37 -18.21 -0.55 -9.76
C PHE A 37 -18.80 -1.09 -11.05
N LYS A 38 -19.57 -2.17 -10.98
CA LYS A 38 -20.34 -2.68 -12.12
C LYS A 38 -21.37 -1.65 -12.61
N ASP A 39 -22.01 -0.96 -11.67
CA ASP A 39 -23.13 -0.04 -11.92
C ASP A 39 -22.76 1.43 -11.63
N PHE A 40 -21.56 1.71 -11.16
CA PHE A 40 -21.07 3.05 -10.88
C PHE A 40 -19.95 3.43 -11.84
N ARG A 41 -20.05 4.63 -12.41
CA ARG A 41 -18.93 5.21 -13.13
C ARG A 41 -17.83 5.59 -12.13
N LEU A 42 -16.67 5.03 -12.30
CA LEU A 42 -15.46 5.33 -11.55
C LEU A 42 -14.53 6.16 -12.42
N ASP A 43 -14.25 7.41 -12.03
CA ASP A 43 -13.39 8.30 -12.81
C ASP A 43 -11.90 7.98 -12.63
N THR A 44 -11.49 7.55 -11.44
CA THR A 44 -10.10 7.19 -11.15
C THR A 44 -10.04 5.97 -10.22
N LEU A 45 -9.26 4.98 -10.61
CA LEU A 45 -8.93 3.81 -9.82
C LEU A 45 -7.45 3.84 -9.45
N VAL A 46 -7.14 3.72 -8.16
CA VAL A 46 -5.77 3.65 -7.66
C VAL A 46 -5.52 2.26 -7.07
N ILE A 47 -4.48 1.58 -7.51
CA ILE A 47 -4.08 0.27 -6.98
C ILE A 47 -2.65 0.37 -6.45
N LEU A 48 -2.49 0.08 -5.15
CA LEU A 48 -1.24 0.30 -4.43
C LEU A 48 -0.32 -0.91 -4.44
N ASN A 49 -0.82 -2.06 -4.01
CA ASN A 49 -0.06 -3.30 -3.92
C ASN A 49 -1.00 -4.51 -3.75
N PHE A 50 -0.49 -5.70 -4.05
CA PHE A 50 -1.14 -6.96 -3.76
C PHE A 50 -0.25 -7.83 -2.89
N PHE A 51 -0.69 -8.09 -1.67
CA PHE A 51 -0.06 -9.02 -0.77
C PHE A 51 -0.99 -10.19 -0.46
N ARG A 52 -0.38 -11.30 -0.12
CA ARG A 52 -1.11 -12.44 0.43
C ARG A 52 -1.72 -12.01 1.77
N ASP A 53 -3.04 -11.92 1.80
CA ASP A 53 -3.81 -11.50 2.97
C ASP A 53 -5.04 -12.39 3.11
N GLN A 54 -5.23 -12.99 4.29
CA GLN A 54 -6.38 -13.81 4.64
C GLN A 54 -6.79 -14.77 3.49
N LEU A 55 -5.92 -15.75 3.20
CA LEU A 55 -6.15 -16.73 2.12
C LEU A 55 -7.49 -17.46 2.24
N ASP A 56 -7.97 -17.64 3.46
CA ASP A 56 -9.28 -18.22 3.78
C ASP A 56 -10.46 -17.38 3.24
N ARG A 57 -10.27 -16.08 3.06
CA ARG A 57 -11.30 -15.16 2.54
C ARG A 57 -11.11 -14.79 1.08
N ASN A 58 -9.88 -14.46 0.70
CA ASN A 58 -9.58 -13.84 -0.59
C ASN A 58 -9.05 -14.84 -1.63
N GLY A 59 -8.65 -16.03 -1.21
CA GLY A 59 -8.00 -17.02 -2.07
C GLY A 59 -6.62 -16.55 -2.53
N GLU A 60 -6.13 -17.15 -3.61
CA GLU A 60 -4.83 -16.84 -4.18
C GLU A 60 -4.83 -15.44 -4.85
N VAL A 61 -3.75 -14.68 -4.66
CA VAL A 61 -3.54 -13.34 -5.26
C VAL A 61 -3.77 -13.35 -6.77
N GLU A 62 -3.36 -14.42 -7.46
CA GLU A 62 -3.54 -14.54 -8.91
C GLU A 62 -5.02 -14.54 -9.32
N SER A 63 -5.88 -15.24 -8.57
CA SER A 63 -7.33 -15.27 -8.84
C SER A 63 -7.97 -13.90 -8.68
N LEU A 64 -7.51 -13.13 -7.70
CA LEU A 64 -7.94 -11.75 -7.48
C LEU A 64 -7.53 -10.86 -8.66
N ILE A 65 -6.27 -10.94 -9.06
CA ILE A 65 -5.74 -10.16 -10.18
C ILE A 65 -6.49 -10.47 -11.49
N LEU A 66 -6.82 -11.73 -11.75
CA LEU A 66 -7.61 -12.12 -12.93
C LEU A 66 -8.99 -11.47 -12.92
N ARG A 67 -9.67 -11.42 -11.77
CA ARG A 67 -10.98 -10.73 -11.65
C ARG A 67 -10.88 -9.24 -11.89
N ILE A 68 -9.83 -8.59 -11.39
CA ILE A 68 -9.57 -7.17 -11.63
C ILE A 68 -9.25 -6.93 -13.11
N ASN A 69 -8.44 -7.78 -13.74
CA ASN A 69 -8.16 -7.70 -15.17
C ASN A 69 -9.44 -7.75 -16.02
N GLU A 70 -10.39 -8.63 -15.68
CA GLU A 70 -11.68 -8.68 -16.40
C GLU A 70 -12.47 -7.37 -16.25
N PHE A 71 -12.52 -6.81 -15.06
CA PHE A 71 -13.15 -5.50 -14.83
C PHE A 71 -12.45 -4.40 -15.64
N LEU A 72 -11.12 -4.38 -15.67
CA LEU A 72 -10.35 -3.35 -16.38
C LEU A 72 -10.54 -3.38 -17.88
N LYS A 73 -10.94 -4.49 -18.50
CA LYS A 73 -11.19 -4.55 -19.96
C LYS A 73 -12.24 -3.55 -20.44
N THR A 74 -13.18 -3.18 -19.57
CA THR A 74 -14.26 -2.23 -19.89
C THR A 74 -14.12 -0.89 -19.17
N TYR A 75 -13.12 -0.76 -18.31
CA TYR A 75 -12.88 0.46 -17.55
C TYR A 75 -12.31 1.56 -18.45
N THR A 76 -12.83 2.78 -18.34
CA THR A 76 -12.46 3.92 -19.22
C THR A 76 -11.92 5.13 -18.45
N GLY A 77 -11.75 5.03 -17.14
CA GLY A 77 -11.25 6.12 -16.30
C GLY A 77 -9.73 6.18 -16.22
N ASN A 78 -9.21 6.98 -15.30
CA ASN A 78 -7.78 7.03 -15.01
C ASN A 78 -7.38 5.84 -14.12
N LEU A 79 -6.33 5.14 -14.51
CA LEU A 79 -5.78 4.00 -13.78
C LEU A 79 -4.40 4.37 -13.23
N ILE A 80 -4.28 4.49 -11.92
CA ILE A 80 -3.04 4.84 -11.23
C ILE A 80 -2.47 3.57 -10.58
N LEU A 81 -1.27 3.20 -10.98
CA LEU A 81 -0.64 1.92 -10.64
C LEU A 81 0.73 2.11 -10.01
N ASN A 82 1.00 1.35 -8.96
CA ASN A 82 2.35 1.23 -8.41
C ASN A 82 3.23 0.41 -9.36
N ASN A 83 4.23 1.05 -9.95
CA ASN A 83 5.16 0.39 -10.86
C ASN A 83 6.12 -0.58 -10.16
N ASP A 84 6.34 -0.39 -8.86
CA ASP A 84 7.30 -1.17 -8.09
C ASP A 84 6.72 -2.49 -7.58
N ASP A 85 5.42 -2.72 -7.76
CA ASP A 85 4.77 -4.01 -7.52
C ASP A 85 4.46 -4.70 -8.86
N PRO A 86 5.12 -5.83 -9.20
CA PRO A 86 4.88 -6.54 -10.47
C PRO A 86 3.42 -6.96 -10.66
N ASN A 87 2.74 -7.29 -9.56
CA ASN A 87 1.33 -7.70 -9.59
C ASN A 87 0.40 -6.54 -9.92
N VAL A 88 0.77 -5.32 -9.53
CA VAL A 88 0.04 -4.09 -9.87
C VAL A 88 0.44 -3.58 -11.25
N ALA A 89 1.75 -3.51 -11.53
CA ALA A 89 2.26 -2.97 -12.79
C ALA A 89 1.69 -3.68 -14.02
N ARG A 90 1.48 -5.01 -13.94
CA ARG A 90 0.91 -5.79 -15.06
C ARG A 90 -0.53 -5.42 -15.42
N LEU A 91 -1.28 -4.80 -14.50
CA LEU A 91 -2.67 -4.41 -14.75
C LEU A 91 -2.80 -3.35 -15.84
N GLY A 92 -1.78 -2.53 -16.04
CA GLY A 92 -1.76 -1.56 -17.11
C GLY A 92 -1.82 -2.18 -18.52
N GLN A 93 -1.46 -3.46 -18.66
CA GLN A 93 -1.57 -4.17 -19.93
C GLN A 93 -2.96 -4.81 -20.16
N ALA A 94 -3.83 -4.82 -19.14
CA ALA A 94 -5.18 -5.37 -19.26
C ALA A 94 -6.10 -4.52 -20.12
N ASN A 95 -5.83 -3.21 -20.20
CA ASN A 95 -6.71 -2.27 -20.90
C ASN A 95 -5.92 -1.10 -21.55
N PRO A 96 -5.02 -1.38 -22.49
CA PRO A 96 -4.11 -0.37 -23.02
C PRO A 96 -4.79 0.71 -23.87
N SER A 97 -6.03 0.51 -24.29
CA SER A 97 -6.70 1.40 -25.27
C SER A 97 -7.84 2.24 -24.67
N ASN A 98 -8.35 1.90 -23.52
CA ASN A 98 -9.58 2.49 -22.97
C ASN A 98 -9.37 3.36 -21.73
N SER A 99 -8.23 3.20 -21.03
CA SER A 99 -7.90 3.95 -19.82
C SER A 99 -6.63 4.77 -20.01
N ASN A 100 -6.56 5.91 -19.32
CA ASN A 100 -5.30 6.61 -19.15
C ASN A 100 -4.55 5.94 -18.00
N ILE A 101 -3.34 5.44 -18.26
CA ILE A 101 -2.54 4.71 -17.28
C ILE A 101 -1.42 5.61 -16.77
N TYR A 102 -1.32 5.73 -15.44
CA TYR A 102 -0.31 6.53 -14.76
C TYR A 102 0.44 5.65 -13.77
N TYR A 103 1.73 5.47 -13.99
CA TYR A 103 2.58 4.73 -13.07
C TYR A 103 3.26 5.67 -12.08
N PHE A 104 3.25 5.31 -10.81
CA PHE A 104 4.06 5.95 -9.79
C PHE A 104 5.08 4.98 -9.21
N SER A 105 6.18 5.51 -8.69
CA SER A 105 7.29 4.75 -8.14
C SER A 105 7.95 5.52 -7.00
N VAL A 106 8.76 4.82 -6.21
CA VAL A 106 9.58 5.41 -5.14
C VAL A 106 11.02 5.01 -5.37
N ASP A 107 11.91 6.00 -5.43
CA ASP A 107 13.34 5.77 -5.60
C ASP A 107 13.94 5.01 -4.40
N LYS A 108 15.11 4.45 -4.61
CA LYS A 108 15.79 3.58 -3.65
C LYS A 108 15.92 4.24 -2.28
N TYR A 109 15.25 3.68 -1.28
CA TYR A 109 15.45 4.07 0.10
C TYR A 109 16.73 3.45 0.67
N LYS A 110 17.40 4.15 1.59
CA LYS A 110 18.70 3.73 2.14
C LYS A 110 18.74 2.32 2.73
N PHE A 111 17.61 1.79 3.19
CA PHE A 111 17.49 0.43 3.71
C PHE A 111 16.89 -0.57 2.72
N ALA A 112 16.72 -0.19 1.46
CA ALA A 112 16.37 -1.13 0.40
C ALA A 112 17.45 -2.21 0.26
N THR A 113 17.04 -3.44 0.00
CA THR A 113 17.92 -4.61 -0.05
C THR A 113 18.03 -5.17 -1.45
N GLU A 114 19.17 -5.77 -1.80
CA GLU A 114 19.34 -6.46 -3.08
C GLU A 114 18.74 -7.87 -3.09
N LYS A 115 18.46 -8.42 -1.92
CA LYS A 115 17.90 -9.76 -1.76
C LYS A 115 16.81 -9.75 -0.70
N ILE A 116 15.73 -10.47 -0.95
CA ILE A 116 14.72 -10.79 0.06
C ILE A 116 14.95 -12.20 0.59
N LYS A 117 14.78 -12.36 1.89
CA LYS A 117 14.85 -13.67 2.57
C LYS A 117 13.48 -14.34 2.65
N GLU A 118 12.43 -13.59 2.38
CA GLU A 118 11.04 -14.00 2.55
C GLU A 118 10.53 -14.72 1.29
N ALA A 119 9.54 -15.60 1.47
CA ALA A 119 8.75 -16.12 0.38
C ALA A 119 7.89 -14.98 -0.19
N GLY A 120 8.31 -14.39 -1.30
CA GLY A 120 7.62 -13.24 -1.93
C GLY A 120 6.88 -13.64 -3.18
N GLU A 121 5.84 -12.90 -3.46
CA GLU A 121 5.16 -12.86 -4.76
C GLU A 121 6.06 -12.17 -5.80
N GLY A 122 5.62 -12.06 -7.05
CA GLY A 122 6.31 -11.25 -8.06
C GLY A 122 7.70 -11.72 -8.47
N LYS A 123 7.99 -13.03 -8.39
CA LYS A 123 9.30 -13.59 -8.78
C LYS A 123 9.46 -13.80 -10.28
N PHE A 124 8.36 -14.02 -10.99
CA PHE A 124 8.36 -14.37 -12.40
C PHE A 124 7.50 -13.39 -13.20
N CYS A 125 7.96 -13.10 -14.40
CA CYS A 125 7.20 -12.27 -15.34
C CYS A 125 5.83 -12.92 -15.64
N PRO A 126 4.73 -12.20 -15.46
CA PRO A 126 3.40 -12.75 -15.73
C PRO A 126 3.17 -13.10 -17.19
N PHE A 127 3.95 -12.49 -18.10
CA PHE A 127 3.78 -12.63 -19.55
C PHE A 127 4.67 -13.74 -20.13
N CYS A 128 5.95 -13.72 -19.89
CA CYS A 128 6.91 -14.66 -20.50
C CYS A 128 7.48 -15.70 -19.52
N LYS A 129 7.07 -15.67 -18.25
CA LYS A 129 7.48 -16.61 -17.17
C LYS A 129 8.96 -16.57 -16.81
N THR A 130 9.76 -15.68 -17.41
CA THR A 130 11.14 -15.48 -17.05
C THR A 130 11.25 -14.90 -15.65
N ARG A 131 12.26 -15.29 -14.88
CA ARG A 131 12.49 -14.72 -13.55
C ARG A 131 12.79 -13.23 -13.66
N LEU A 132 12.12 -12.42 -12.86
CA LEU A 132 12.35 -10.98 -12.80
C LEU A 132 13.70 -10.68 -12.13
N GLU A 133 14.39 -9.67 -12.64
CA GLU A 133 15.59 -9.10 -12.05
C GLU A 133 15.21 -7.86 -11.26
N TYR A 134 15.63 -7.82 -9.99
CA TYR A 134 15.43 -6.68 -9.13
C TYR A 134 16.73 -5.92 -8.94
N GLU A 135 16.69 -4.62 -9.13
CA GLU A 135 17.78 -3.72 -8.77
C GLU A 135 17.83 -3.58 -7.24
N TYR A 136 16.66 -3.45 -6.61
CA TYR A 136 16.47 -3.45 -5.17
C TYR A 136 15.04 -3.82 -4.79
N TYR A 137 14.88 -4.24 -3.55
CA TYR A 137 13.59 -4.43 -2.89
C TYR A 137 13.43 -3.36 -1.81
N GLN A 138 12.32 -2.63 -1.83
CA GLN A 138 11.98 -1.69 -0.75
C GLN A 138 11.44 -2.45 0.45
N TYR A 139 10.49 -3.33 0.21
CA TYR A 139 9.92 -4.26 1.19
C TYR A 139 9.19 -5.39 0.46
N SER A 140 9.24 -6.62 1.00
CA SER A 140 8.69 -7.80 0.33
C SER A 140 9.06 -7.81 -1.17
N HIS A 141 8.10 -8.02 -2.07
CA HIS A 141 8.30 -8.02 -3.52
C HIS A 141 8.18 -6.62 -4.17
N VAL A 142 7.94 -5.59 -3.38
CA VAL A 142 7.86 -4.21 -3.89
C VAL A 142 9.28 -3.64 -4.03
N GLY A 143 9.64 -3.19 -5.22
CA GLY A 143 10.95 -2.63 -5.53
C GLY A 143 11.14 -2.42 -7.02
N LYS A 144 12.31 -1.94 -7.41
CA LYS A 144 12.62 -1.71 -8.81
C LYS A 144 13.01 -3.01 -9.50
N PHE A 145 12.20 -3.43 -10.44
CA PHE A 145 12.37 -4.69 -11.17
C PHE A 145 12.29 -4.48 -12.68
N LYS A 146 12.79 -5.46 -13.42
CA LYS A 146 12.59 -5.59 -14.87
C LYS A 146 12.55 -7.06 -15.28
N CYS A 147 11.93 -7.33 -16.41
CA CYS A 147 12.03 -8.63 -17.06
C CYS A 147 13.21 -8.63 -18.05
N PRO A 148 14.20 -9.52 -17.91
CA PRO A 148 15.33 -9.54 -18.85
C PRO A 148 14.97 -10.08 -20.24
N ASN A 149 13.77 -10.65 -20.43
CA ASN A 149 13.34 -11.26 -21.70
C ASN A 149 12.25 -10.48 -22.43
N CYS A 150 11.54 -9.59 -21.74
CA CYS A 150 10.55 -8.69 -22.33
C CYS A 150 10.59 -7.34 -21.61
N ASN A 151 9.90 -6.34 -22.11
CA ASN A 151 9.99 -4.99 -21.55
C ASN A 151 9.10 -4.79 -20.30
N PHE A 152 8.65 -5.85 -19.63
CA PHE A 152 7.84 -5.73 -18.42
C PHE A 152 8.65 -5.14 -17.27
N GLY A 153 8.14 -4.06 -16.68
CA GLY A 153 8.81 -3.26 -15.67
C GLY A 153 9.47 -1.98 -16.20
N ASP A 154 9.58 -1.82 -17.53
CA ASP A 154 10.11 -0.63 -18.19
C ASP A 154 8.94 0.31 -18.59
N ASN A 155 8.18 0.75 -17.59
CA ASN A 155 7.06 1.67 -17.80
C ASN A 155 7.51 3.13 -17.61
N GLU A 156 6.89 4.05 -18.33
CA GLU A 156 7.08 5.49 -18.09
C GLU A 156 6.48 5.89 -16.75
N ILE A 157 7.32 6.42 -15.85
CA ILE A 157 6.90 6.83 -14.52
C ILE A 157 6.37 8.25 -14.57
N TYR A 158 5.08 8.40 -14.27
CA TYR A 158 4.42 9.70 -14.22
C TYR A 158 4.81 10.50 -12.96
N LYS A 159 4.90 9.84 -11.80
CA LYS A 159 5.34 10.47 -10.54
C LYS A 159 6.34 9.58 -9.82
N LEU A 160 7.49 10.18 -9.48
CA LEU A 160 8.57 9.52 -8.74
C LEU A 160 8.83 10.25 -7.44
N ALA A 161 8.66 9.55 -6.32
CA ALA A 161 9.14 10.04 -5.04
C ALA A 161 10.64 9.79 -4.90
N THR A 162 11.38 10.84 -4.55
CA THR A 162 12.85 10.82 -4.40
C THR A 162 13.27 11.37 -3.04
N ASN A 163 14.56 11.26 -2.71
CA ASN A 163 15.14 11.83 -1.49
C ASN A 163 14.38 11.44 -0.21
N VAL A 164 13.95 10.18 -0.11
CA VAL A 164 13.17 9.69 1.04
C VAL A 164 14.02 9.72 2.31
N ASP A 165 13.59 10.53 3.27
CA ASP A 165 14.19 10.64 4.61
C ASP A 165 13.12 10.36 5.68
N LEU A 166 13.00 9.10 6.09
CA LEU A 166 12.00 8.68 7.09
C LEU A 166 12.36 9.18 8.50
N LYS A 167 13.65 9.47 8.78
CA LYS A 167 14.06 10.03 10.06
C LYS A 167 13.55 11.45 10.22
N ASN A 168 13.64 12.26 9.17
CA ASN A 168 13.13 13.63 9.13
C ASN A 168 11.69 13.71 8.61
N ARG A 169 11.07 12.56 8.31
CA ARG A 169 9.68 12.41 7.85
C ARG A 169 9.39 13.29 6.64
N CYS A 170 10.21 13.17 5.60
CA CYS A 170 10.04 13.92 4.36
C CYS A 170 10.51 13.15 3.13
N PHE A 171 10.08 13.61 1.97
CA PHE A 171 10.47 13.12 0.65
C PHE A 171 10.19 14.19 -0.41
N ASP A 172 10.73 14.02 -1.60
CA ASP A 172 10.56 14.97 -2.70
C ASP A 172 9.73 14.35 -3.83
N ILE A 173 8.85 15.15 -4.45
CA ILE A 173 8.20 14.86 -5.75
C ILE A 173 8.15 16.17 -6.57
N ASP A 174 8.43 16.08 -7.88
CA ASP A 174 8.39 17.21 -8.81
C ASP A 174 9.16 18.45 -8.29
N GLY A 175 10.32 18.21 -7.65
CA GLY A 175 11.18 19.28 -7.10
C GLY A 175 10.64 19.94 -5.83
N ASN A 176 9.58 19.42 -5.23
CA ASN A 176 9.02 19.93 -3.97
C ASN A 176 9.23 18.93 -2.84
N THR A 177 9.62 19.43 -1.66
CA THR A 177 9.72 18.63 -0.45
C THR A 177 8.38 18.61 0.29
N TYR A 178 7.96 17.42 0.68
CA TYR A 178 6.74 17.16 1.45
C TYR A 178 7.09 16.58 2.82
N LYS A 179 6.55 17.20 3.87
CA LYS A 179 6.58 16.64 5.22
C LYS A 179 5.38 15.73 5.43
N ILE A 180 5.60 14.62 6.12
CA ILE A 180 4.60 13.59 6.37
C ILE A 180 4.58 13.19 7.83
N ASN A 181 3.51 12.56 8.25
CA ASN A 181 3.46 11.82 9.50
C ASN A 181 3.75 10.34 9.26
N GLY A 182 4.41 9.71 10.23
CA GLY A 182 4.89 8.33 10.13
C GLY A 182 6.29 8.19 9.54
N ASN A 183 6.89 7.04 9.75
CA ASN A 183 8.28 6.74 9.42
C ASN A 183 8.42 5.40 8.68
N SER A 184 7.49 5.06 7.80
CA SER A 184 7.53 3.82 7.03
C SER A 184 7.58 4.06 5.53
N ILE A 185 8.36 3.23 4.84
CA ILE A 185 8.50 3.29 3.38
C ILE A 185 7.15 3.04 2.66
N TYR A 186 6.26 2.19 3.18
CA TYR A 186 4.95 1.97 2.56
C TYR A 186 4.07 3.24 2.58
N LEU A 187 4.25 4.12 3.57
CA LEU A 187 3.56 5.41 3.61
C LEU A 187 4.00 6.32 2.48
N ILE A 188 5.29 6.29 2.09
CA ILE A 188 5.79 7.05 0.94
C ILE A 188 5.04 6.64 -0.33
N TYR A 189 4.83 5.33 -0.55
CA TYR A 189 4.00 4.85 -1.67
C TYR A 189 2.57 5.40 -1.62
N ASN A 190 1.95 5.37 -0.44
CA ASN A 190 0.59 5.91 -0.26
C ASN A 190 0.54 7.41 -0.55
N TYR A 191 1.49 8.21 -0.01
CA TYR A 191 1.58 9.64 -0.27
C TYR A 191 1.87 9.93 -1.76
N THR A 192 2.72 9.14 -2.41
CA THR A 192 3.01 9.27 -3.83
C THR A 192 1.78 9.00 -4.69
N ALA A 193 1.00 7.98 -4.35
CA ALA A 193 -0.26 7.68 -5.01
C ALA A 193 -1.28 8.83 -4.86
N VAL A 194 -1.43 9.37 -3.63
CA VAL A 194 -2.29 10.54 -3.37
C VAL A 194 -1.82 11.75 -4.16
N TYR A 195 -0.50 12.03 -4.18
CA TYR A 195 0.07 13.10 -4.98
C TYR A 195 -0.24 12.92 -6.47
N THR A 196 -0.14 11.70 -6.98
CA THR A 196 -0.48 11.38 -8.38
C THR A 196 -1.93 11.72 -8.70
N VAL A 197 -2.88 11.34 -7.82
CA VAL A 197 -4.29 11.75 -7.95
C VAL A 197 -4.43 13.26 -7.94
N CYS A 198 -3.84 13.94 -6.94
CA CYS A 198 -3.92 15.38 -6.81
C CYS A 198 -3.40 16.11 -8.05
N SER A 199 -2.32 15.60 -8.66
CA SER A 199 -1.76 16.17 -9.90
C SER A 199 -2.71 16.04 -11.09
N LEU A 200 -3.51 14.96 -11.18
CA LEU A 200 -4.48 14.76 -12.27
C LEU A 200 -5.71 15.67 -12.14
N TYR A 201 -5.99 16.15 -10.94
CA TYR A 201 -7.13 17.02 -10.65
C TYR A 201 -6.72 18.46 -10.34
N ASP A 202 -5.50 18.86 -10.71
CA ASP A 202 -4.96 20.21 -10.54
C ASP A 202 -5.04 20.75 -9.11
N ILE A 203 -4.95 19.87 -8.11
CA ILE A 203 -4.89 20.27 -6.70
C ILE A 203 -3.53 20.91 -6.41
N SER A 204 -3.55 22.13 -5.91
CA SER A 204 -2.31 22.90 -5.71
C SER A 204 -1.35 22.24 -4.70
N ASN A 205 -0.05 22.40 -4.92
CA ASN A 205 1.00 21.88 -4.05
C ASN A 205 0.86 22.36 -2.60
N ASP A 206 0.37 23.56 -2.35
CA ASP A 206 0.18 24.10 -1.00
C ASP A 206 -0.91 23.34 -0.25
N VAL A 207 -1.99 22.99 -0.93
CA VAL A 207 -3.06 22.14 -0.37
C VAL A 207 -2.51 20.74 -0.04
N VAL A 208 -1.76 20.13 -0.96
CA VAL A 208 -1.15 18.82 -0.75
C VAL A 208 -0.14 18.86 0.40
N LYS A 209 0.76 19.85 0.45
CA LYS A 209 1.72 20.02 1.55
C LYS A 209 1.02 20.14 2.91
N LYS A 210 -0.04 20.95 2.97
CA LYS A 210 -0.85 21.09 4.19
C LYS A 210 -1.50 19.77 4.57
N ALA A 211 -2.15 19.07 3.63
CA ALA A 211 -2.81 17.81 3.90
C ALA A 211 -1.82 16.75 4.41
N PHE A 212 -0.68 16.59 3.78
CA PHE A 212 0.33 15.61 4.17
C PHE A 212 0.92 15.88 5.56
N SER A 213 1.22 17.15 5.88
CA SER A 213 1.80 17.53 7.16
C SER A 213 0.80 17.46 8.32
N THR A 214 -0.49 17.55 8.06
CA THR A 214 -1.55 17.52 9.08
C THR A 214 -2.29 16.19 9.18
N PHE A 215 -2.06 15.27 8.25
CA PHE A 215 -2.65 13.94 8.29
C PHE A 215 -2.17 13.17 9.54
N ALA A 216 -3.10 12.70 10.35
CA ALA A 216 -2.79 11.93 11.56
C ALA A 216 -2.93 10.44 11.30
N LEU A 217 -1.90 9.68 11.66
CA LEU A 217 -1.97 8.23 11.74
C LEU A 217 -2.72 7.83 13.02
N ASN A 218 -3.75 7.03 12.87
CA ASN A 218 -4.60 6.57 13.96
C ASN A 218 -5.10 5.14 13.71
N ASN A 219 -5.99 4.66 14.57
CA ASN A 219 -6.60 3.33 14.45
C ASN A 219 -5.55 2.20 14.41
N GLY A 220 -4.48 2.33 15.19
CA GLY A 220 -3.43 1.33 15.29
C GLY A 220 -2.52 1.24 14.05
N ARG A 221 -2.43 2.29 13.23
CA ARG A 221 -1.55 2.34 12.06
C ARG A 221 -0.35 3.25 12.32
N LEU A 222 0.71 2.72 12.95
CA LEU A 222 1.85 3.50 13.45
C LEU A 222 1.40 4.67 14.33
N GLU A 223 0.38 4.42 15.13
CA GLU A 223 -0.21 5.41 16.01
C GLU A 223 0.72 5.69 17.20
N GLU A 224 1.15 6.93 17.32
CA GLU A 224 2.03 7.38 18.40
C GLU A 224 1.16 7.90 19.56
N ILE A 225 1.25 7.24 20.71
CA ILE A 225 0.51 7.60 21.94
C ILE A 225 1.44 7.60 23.15
N ALA A 226 0.97 8.15 24.26
CA ALA A 226 1.66 8.03 25.54
C ALA A 226 0.80 7.19 26.50
N ILE A 227 1.33 6.06 26.97
CA ILE A 227 0.68 5.20 27.97
C ILE A 227 1.40 5.43 29.30
N HIS A 228 0.71 6.02 30.27
CA HIS A 228 1.31 6.40 31.57
C HIS A 228 2.61 7.20 31.44
N GLY A 229 2.69 8.08 30.41
CA GLY A 229 3.87 8.89 30.14
C GLY A 229 4.96 8.19 29.33
N VAL A 230 4.80 6.91 28.97
CA VAL A 230 5.74 6.16 28.14
C VAL A 230 5.36 6.33 26.67
N PRO A 231 6.26 6.86 25.82
CA PRO A 231 6.03 6.90 24.38
C PRO A 231 5.79 5.50 23.82
N THR A 232 4.69 5.30 23.14
CA THR A 232 4.26 3.99 22.64
C THR A 232 3.81 4.11 21.19
N ILE A 233 4.24 3.18 20.35
CA ILE A 233 3.76 3.06 18.97
C ILE A 233 2.89 1.82 18.87
N ILE A 234 1.65 2.00 18.43
CA ILE A 234 0.74 0.90 18.14
C ILE A 234 0.72 0.68 16.63
N ASN A 235 1.00 -0.56 16.21
CA ASN A 235 0.88 -0.93 14.81
C ASN A 235 0.15 -2.26 14.65
N LEU A 236 -0.94 -2.23 13.88
CA LEU A 236 -1.71 -3.41 13.51
C LEU A 236 -1.11 -4.05 12.26
N ALA A 237 -0.80 -5.33 12.36
CA ALA A 237 -0.39 -6.16 11.23
C ALA A 237 -1.24 -7.43 11.22
N LYS A 238 -1.68 -7.85 10.03
CA LYS A 238 -2.57 -9.01 9.85
C LYS A 238 -2.04 -10.02 8.84
N ASN A 239 -0.82 -9.84 8.38
CA ASN A 239 -0.13 -10.72 7.44
C ASN A 239 1.40 -10.65 7.64
N PRO A 240 2.17 -11.58 7.06
CA PRO A 240 3.63 -11.61 7.21
C PRO A 240 4.31 -10.33 6.75
N THR A 241 3.91 -9.77 5.62
CA THR A 241 4.51 -8.57 5.06
C THR A 241 4.34 -7.37 5.99
N GLY A 242 3.12 -7.11 6.48
CA GLY A 242 2.87 -6.03 7.44
C GLY A 242 3.66 -6.20 8.72
N SER A 243 3.76 -7.43 9.25
CA SER A 243 4.54 -7.73 10.44
C SER A 243 6.05 -7.53 10.21
N ASN A 244 6.59 -8.00 9.11
CA ASN A 244 8.01 -7.83 8.78
C ASN A 244 8.38 -6.35 8.56
N VAL A 245 7.49 -5.56 7.95
CA VAL A 245 7.66 -4.10 7.85
C VAL A 245 7.63 -3.45 9.23
N SER A 246 6.74 -3.87 10.13
CA SER A 246 6.67 -3.36 11.50
C SER A 246 7.95 -3.65 12.28
N LEU A 247 8.48 -4.88 12.19
CA LEU A 247 9.74 -5.26 12.81
C LEU A 247 10.93 -4.50 12.22
N ARG A 248 10.87 -4.19 10.93
CA ARG A 248 11.89 -3.37 10.28
C ARG A 248 11.88 -1.93 10.81
N ILE A 249 10.71 -1.30 10.95
CA ILE A 249 10.59 0.04 11.54
C ILE A 249 11.16 0.04 12.96
N LEU A 250 10.86 -0.99 13.73
CA LEU A 250 11.40 -1.18 15.07
C LEU A 250 12.93 -1.28 15.07
N ASN A 251 13.53 -1.93 14.06
CA ASN A 251 14.98 -2.08 13.92
C ASN A 251 15.67 -0.82 13.37
N GLU A 252 14.96 0.02 12.63
CA GLU A 252 15.49 1.29 12.11
C GLU A 252 15.56 2.39 13.18
N ASP A 253 14.90 2.19 14.31
CA ASP A 253 14.99 3.04 15.50
C ASP A 253 16.14 2.55 16.39
N ASP A 254 17.13 3.42 16.63
CA ASP A 254 18.32 3.11 17.43
C ASP A 254 18.05 3.20 18.95
N SER A 255 16.89 3.68 19.39
CA SER A 255 16.54 3.78 20.80
C SER A 255 16.35 2.39 21.43
N GLN A 256 16.57 2.29 22.76
CA GLN A 256 16.22 1.09 23.49
C GLN A 256 14.70 1.03 23.69
N LYS A 257 14.10 -0.13 23.45
CA LYS A 257 12.65 -0.32 23.47
C LYS A 257 12.23 -1.68 24.01
N GLU A 258 10.97 -1.81 24.36
CA GLU A 258 10.30 -3.06 24.66
C GLU A 258 9.26 -3.37 23.57
N LEU A 259 9.09 -4.63 23.26
CA LEU A 259 8.12 -5.11 22.27
C LEU A 259 7.01 -5.88 22.97
N LEU A 260 5.77 -5.42 22.81
CA LEU A 260 4.57 -6.21 23.10
C LEU A 260 4.02 -6.76 21.79
N PHE A 261 4.03 -8.08 21.62
CA PHE A 261 3.44 -8.77 20.49
C PHE A 261 2.13 -9.42 20.90
N VAL A 262 1.02 -9.02 20.26
CA VAL A 262 -0.32 -9.53 20.56
C VAL A 262 -0.85 -10.27 19.35
N LEU A 263 -1.24 -11.53 19.52
CA LEU A 263 -1.83 -12.35 18.47
C LEU A 263 -3.21 -12.86 18.90
N ASN A 264 -4.22 -12.55 18.10
CA ASN A 264 -5.59 -13.02 18.30
C ASN A 264 -6.06 -13.85 17.11
N ASP A 265 -7.01 -14.74 17.35
CA ASP A 265 -7.65 -15.61 16.37
C ASP A 265 -9.19 -15.53 16.41
N ASN A 266 -9.73 -14.38 16.83
CA ASN A 266 -11.17 -14.16 16.80
C ASN A 266 -11.67 -14.03 15.34
N ILE A 267 -12.98 -14.13 15.13
CA ILE A 267 -13.60 -14.04 13.80
C ILE A 267 -13.17 -12.78 13.02
N ALA A 268 -13.01 -11.66 13.73
CA ALA A 268 -12.56 -10.40 13.11
C ALA A 268 -11.07 -10.41 12.74
N ASP A 269 -10.24 -11.17 13.48
CA ASP A 269 -8.79 -11.24 13.30
C ASP A 269 -8.38 -12.26 12.22
N GLY A 270 -9.26 -13.20 11.89
CA GLY A 270 -8.97 -14.36 11.04
C GLY A 270 -8.55 -15.57 11.88
N PHE A 271 -9.09 -16.75 11.56
CA PHE A 271 -8.81 -17.99 12.30
C PHE A 271 -7.45 -18.59 11.99
N ASP A 272 -7.00 -18.42 10.73
CA ASP A 272 -5.70 -18.93 10.31
C ASP A 272 -4.58 -17.95 10.71
N VAL A 273 -3.85 -18.35 11.73
CA VAL A 273 -2.67 -17.61 12.23
C VAL A 273 -1.35 -18.24 11.77
N SER A 274 -1.39 -19.23 10.86
CA SER A 274 -0.18 -19.93 10.37
C SER A 274 0.82 -18.99 9.69
N TRP A 275 0.36 -17.86 9.19
CA TRP A 275 1.19 -16.82 8.60
C TRP A 275 2.28 -16.26 9.55
N ILE A 276 2.17 -16.48 10.88
CA ILE A 276 3.18 -16.06 11.86
C ILE A 276 4.53 -16.72 11.59
N TRP A 277 4.55 -17.92 10.99
CA TRP A 277 5.77 -18.65 10.67
C TRP A 277 6.62 -17.98 9.57
N ASP A 278 6.02 -17.10 8.79
CA ASP A 278 6.68 -16.31 7.76
C ASP A 278 7.21 -14.97 8.29
N ILE A 279 7.07 -14.69 9.59
CA ILE A 279 7.61 -13.48 10.24
C ILE A 279 9.07 -13.73 10.64
N ASN A 280 9.92 -12.76 10.34
CA ASN A 280 11.33 -12.82 10.67
C ASN A 280 11.63 -12.13 12.02
N PHE A 281 11.51 -12.86 13.11
CA PHE A 281 11.85 -12.37 14.46
C PHE A 281 13.35 -12.43 14.78
N ASN A 282 14.22 -12.94 13.89
CA ASN A 282 15.59 -13.30 14.25
C ASN A 282 16.55 -12.12 14.47
N ASN A 283 16.18 -10.91 14.09
CA ASN A 283 17.07 -9.76 14.17
C ASN A 283 16.33 -8.55 14.78
N LEU A 284 16.08 -8.60 16.06
CA LEU A 284 15.50 -7.46 16.79
C LEU A 284 16.63 -6.67 17.46
N ASN A 285 16.89 -5.46 16.97
CA ASN A 285 17.93 -4.57 17.49
C ASN A 285 17.38 -3.69 18.61
N ASN A 286 18.16 -3.52 19.67
CA ASN A 286 17.84 -2.63 20.78
C ASN A 286 16.48 -2.92 21.46
N VAL A 287 16.06 -4.19 21.45
CA VAL A 287 14.88 -4.67 22.18
C VAL A 287 15.33 -5.32 23.47
N SER A 288 15.04 -4.68 24.60
CA SER A 288 15.43 -5.15 25.94
C SER A 288 14.52 -6.24 26.48
N ARG A 289 13.25 -6.23 26.04
CA ARG A 289 12.23 -7.16 26.51
C ARG A 289 11.20 -7.43 25.42
N ILE A 290 10.78 -8.67 25.32
CA ILE A 290 9.65 -9.09 24.49
C ILE A 290 8.58 -9.68 25.39
N VAL A 291 7.37 -9.19 25.25
CA VAL A 291 6.19 -9.71 25.95
C VAL A 291 5.20 -10.17 24.88
N THR A 292 4.62 -11.33 25.08
CA THR A 292 3.57 -11.87 24.20
C THR A 292 2.24 -11.93 24.93
N SER A 293 1.16 -11.68 24.23
CA SER A 293 -0.20 -11.75 24.74
C SER A 293 -1.18 -12.07 23.60
N GLY A 294 -2.45 -12.26 23.93
CA GLY A 294 -3.53 -12.53 22.99
C GLY A 294 -4.23 -13.84 23.30
N THR A 295 -5.01 -14.32 22.33
CA THR A 295 -5.74 -15.59 22.41
C THR A 295 -4.93 -16.78 21.90
N ARG A 296 -3.77 -16.53 21.30
CA ARG A 296 -2.81 -17.51 20.78
C ARG A 296 -1.40 -17.27 21.33
#